data_7bc1b49aeaad14124b0ad69bbc71ab5c
#
_entry.id   7bc1b49aeaad14124b0ad69bbc71ab5c
#
_cell.length_a   1.000
_cell.length_b   1.000
_cell.length_c   1.000
_cell.angle_alpha   90.00
_cell.angle_beta   90.00
_cell.angle_gamma   90.00
#
_symmetry.space_group_name_H-M   'P 1'
#
loop_
_entity.id
_entity.type
_entity.pdbx_description
1 polymer ?
#
loop_
_entity_poly.entity_id
_entity_poly.type
_entity_poly.pdbx_seq_one_letter_code
_entity_poly.pdbx_strand_id
1 'polypeptide(L)'
;MLLLLEIKQTIVCALFHKDIILMSVSTELDTKISEVLDSADRMFIATSVGGNSSGASVFFNRDGEDLIFFTFNPTRKAEQIRINPRVHVVIWPKGHEGIRGLQIDGECYQIKDPGEIEIAYEKILETTNAFKEFMDDDFLKENKVVGYYKIKPTTIKYVDFHQEEKFEWKTYPHNKSSAIKFLFKLAIKRIGLWLRTIRAPFLTATLAPILIGSSVAYNDLRDIGLAGEWSVRLFWIVLGGACLAQIATNASNDYFDHTSSADEMNKVASPFNGGSRVIQVGLMTSGQVLMTALLAIGGAIFVGLYLNKEISGQFFGNTPILWTGIIGTFLALGYTGDPIRLGYKGLGEFAIALGFGPIMVLGSHYVLTYPIHLTDLSRWNWVEAILASVPIGILVMLIVWINQFQDAPSDAAVGKNTWVVKTSVNDGWMRLEKPLRLYKQFMIEAFISVSAIGLLGLFSDYGTLYAFIALLPVFIVRKAFKMADEWMTKWNNPEADRQKVPYELLLVNVSTIAIHFLTGLLIAIAYIL
;
A
#
# COMPACT_ATOMS: atom_id res chain seq x y z
N MET A 1 -37.99 -59.01 33.23
CA MET A 1 -38.81 -57.93 32.60
C MET A 1 -38.98 -56.71 33.50
N LEU A 2 -39.28 -56.90 34.80
CA LEU A 2 -39.41 -55.77 35.76
C LEU A 2 -38.06 -55.04 36.01
N LEU A 3 -36.93 -55.74 36.12
CA LEU A 3 -35.64 -55.13 36.31
C LEU A 3 -35.18 -54.24 35.12
N LEU A 4 -35.56 -54.60 33.89
CA LEU A 4 -35.28 -53.80 32.67
C LEU A 4 -36.15 -52.55 32.58
N LEU A 5 -37.33 -52.56 33.17
CA LEU A 5 -38.23 -51.38 33.23
C LEU A 5 -37.75 -50.37 34.27
N GLU A 6 -37.24 -50.85 35.44
CA GLU A 6 -36.64 -49.97 36.45
C GLU A 6 -35.32 -49.31 35.98
N ILE A 7 -34.47 -50.07 35.27
CA ILE A 7 -33.23 -49.52 34.71
C ILE A 7 -33.56 -48.47 33.61
N LYS A 8 -34.57 -48.72 32.77
CA LYS A 8 -35.02 -47.77 31.75
C LYS A 8 -35.59 -46.49 32.36
N GLN A 9 -36.37 -46.63 33.44
CA GLN A 9 -36.97 -45.49 34.14
C GLN A 9 -35.88 -44.63 34.84
N THR A 10 -34.89 -45.29 35.48
CA THR A 10 -33.77 -44.62 36.15
C THR A 10 -32.87 -43.90 35.15
N ILE A 11 -32.58 -44.49 33.97
CA ILE A 11 -31.79 -43.86 32.92
C ILE A 11 -32.56 -42.65 32.29
N VAL A 12 -33.86 -42.79 32.04
CA VAL A 12 -34.69 -41.70 31.51
C VAL A 12 -34.79 -40.55 32.52
N CYS A 13 -35.02 -40.82 33.81
CA CYS A 13 -35.00 -39.79 34.85
C CYS A 13 -33.62 -39.13 35.00
N ALA A 14 -32.50 -39.87 34.89
CA ALA A 14 -31.16 -39.30 34.96
C ALA A 14 -30.83 -38.42 33.75
N LEU A 15 -31.28 -38.80 32.54
CA LEU A 15 -31.12 -38.00 31.33
C LEU A 15 -31.97 -36.72 31.38
N PHE A 16 -33.23 -36.83 31.79
CA PHE A 16 -34.09 -35.65 31.96
C PHE A 16 -33.60 -34.71 33.06
N HIS A 17 -33.06 -35.23 34.17
CA HIS A 17 -32.48 -34.43 35.23
C HIS A 17 -31.20 -33.73 34.77
N LYS A 18 -30.39 -34.42 33.97
CA LYS A 18 -29.15 -33.84 33.39
C LYS A 18 -29.46 -32.73 32.36
N ASP A 19 -30.48 -32.92 31.54
CA ASP A 19 -30.94 -31.90 30.56
C ASP A 19 -31.57 -30.70 31.26
N ILE A 20 -32.34 -30.90 32.34
CA ILE A 20 -32.92 -29.81 33.13
C ILE A 20 -31.86 -29.04 33.88
N ILE A 21 -30.84 -29.70 34.47
CA ILE A 21 -29.70 -29.06 35.14
C ILE A 21 -28.86 -28.28 34.12
N LEU A 22 -28.58 -28.86 32.95
CA LEU A 22 -27.87 -28.19 31.87
C LEU A 22 -28.65 -26.95 31.33
N MET A 23 -29.98 -27.05 31.20
CA MET A 23 -30.82 -25.89 30.82
C MET A 23 -30.85 -24.82 31.91
N SER A 24 -30.92 -25.18 33.20
CA SER A 24 -30.92 -24.20 34.29
C SER A 24 -29.57 -23.46 34.42
N VAL A 25 -28.46 -24.19 34.30
CA VAL A 25 -27.10 -23.61 34.32
C VAL A 25 -26.88 -22.69 33.13
N SER A 26 -27.37 -23.04 31.91
CA SER A 26 -27.30 -22.19 30.73
C SER A 26 -28.08 -20.87 30.93
N THR A 27 -29.27 -20.92 31.50
CA THR A 27 -30.14 -19.77 31.75
C THR A 27 -29.53 -18.82 32.80
N GLU A 28 -28.89 -19.34 33.83
CA GLU A 28 -28.23 -18.55 34.87
C GLU A 28 -26.99 -17.83 34.33
N LEU A 29 -26.14 -18.50 33.54
CA LEU A 29 -24.99 -17.91 32.91
C LEU A 29 -25.41 -16.81 31.90
N ASP A 30 -26.46 -17.03 31.12
CA ASP A 30 -26.99 -16.05 30.18
C ASP A 30 -27.49 -14.78 30.90
N THR A 31 -28.09 -14.95 32.09
CA THR A 31 -28.50 -13.82 32.94
C THR A 31 -27.28 -13.04 33.44
N LYS A 32 -26.25 -13.74 33.96
CA LYS A 32 -25.00 -13.11 34.43
C LYS A 32 -24.29 -12.34 33.31
N ILE A 33 -24.23 -12.90 32.11
CA ILE A 33 -23.66 -12.26 30.93
C ILE A 33 -24.44 -10.98 30.59
N SER A 34 -25.78 -11.07 30.55
CA SER A 34 -26.64 -9.92 30.24
C SER A 34 -26.51 -8.79 31.26
N GLU A 35 -26.46 -9.10 32.55
CA GLU A 35 -26.24 -8.11 33.61
C GLU A 35 -24.94 -7.32 33.43
N VAL A 36 -23.83 -7.99 33.05
CA VAL A 36 -22.56 -7.31 32.79
C VAL A 36 -22.66 -6.43 31.55
N LEU A 37 -23.26 -6.94 30.47
CA LEU A 37 -23.41 -6.19 29.22
C LEU A 37 -24.29 -4.94 29.41
N ASP A 38 -25.37 -5.04 30.21
CA ASP A 38 -26.30 -3.94 30.45
C ASP A 38 -25.74 -2.87 31.43
N SER A 39 -24.82 -3.26 32.30
CA SER A 39 -24.22 -2.37 33.30
C SER A 39 -22.96 -1.66 32.83
N ALA A 40 -22.41 -2.03 31.68
CA ALA A 40 -21.19 -1.45 31.12
C ALA A 40 -21.51 -0.55 29.91
N ASP A 41 -20.80 0.56 29.76
CA ASP A 41 -20.87 1.47 28.61
C ASP A 41 -19.60 1.45 27.74
N ARG A 42 -18.55 0.80 28.22
CA ARG A 42 -17.24 0.70 27.54
C ARG A 42 -16.73 -0.71 27.51
N MET A 43 -16.03 -1.00 26.43
CA MET A 43 -15.26 -2.24 26.30
C MET A 43 -13.82 -1.90 25.94
N PHE A 44 -12.89 -2.74 26.36
CA PHE A 44 -11.54 -2.75 25.84
C PHE A 44 -11.44 -3.77 24.72
N ILE A 45 -11.14 -3.32 23.50
CA ILE A 45 -10.98 -4.18 22.34
C ILE A 45 -9.50 -4.33 21.97
N ALA A 46 -9.03 -5.56 21.84
CA ALA A 46 -7.71 -5.89 21.33
C ALA A 46 -7.82 -6.44 19.91
N THR A 47 -6.97 -5.93 19.03
CA THR A 47 -6.87 -6.33 17.62
C THR A 47 -5.42 -6.67 17.26
N SER A 48 -5.19 -7.52 16.25
CA SER A 48 -3.83 -7.89 15.86
C SER A 48 -3.71 -8.27 14.39
N VAL A 49 -2.57 -7.94 13.80
CA VAL A 49 -2.17 -8.40 12.45
C VAL A 49 -0.67 -8.66 12.44
N GLY A 50 -0.26 -9.84 11.97
CA GLY A 50 1.15 -10.18 11.76
C GLY A 50 2.03 -10.09 13.02
N GLY A 51 1.46 -10.33 14.22
CA GLY A 51 2.16 -10.19 15.50
C GLY A 51 2.08 -8.80 16.13
N ASN A 52 1.57 -7.79 15.40
CA ASN A 52 1.33 -6.46 15.94
C ASN A 52 -0.04 -6.40 16.57
N SER A 53 -0.10 -6.16 17.86
CA SER A 53 -1.33 -5.97 18.61
C SER A 53 -1.59 -4.49 18.89
N SER A 54 -2.85 -4.12 19.03
CA SER A 54 -3.27 -2.85 19.59
C SER A 54 -4.50 -3.04 20.45
N GLY A 55 -4.66 -2.17 21.45
CA GLY A 55 -5.83 -2.15 22.32
C GLY A 55 -6.39 -0.75 22.42
N ALA A 56 -7.69 -0.65 22.58
CA ALA A 56 -8.38 0.63 22.80
C ALA A 56 -9.65 0.44 23.62
N SER A 57 -9.95 1.43 24.46
CA SER A 57 -11.27 1.53 25.07
C SER A 57 -12.22 2.21 24.08
N VAL A 58 -13.40 1.63 23.88
CA VAL A 58 -14.44 2.15 22.99
C VAL A 58 -15.79 2.07 23.69
N PHE A 59 -16.69 3.00 23.38
CA PHE A 59 -18.09 2.89 23.78
C PHE A 59 -18.75 1.80 22.93
N PHE A 60 -19.64 1.02 23.54
CA PHE A 60 -20.37 -0.02 22.85
C PHE A 60 -21.82 -0.09 23.33
N ASN A 61 -22.66 -0.70 22.52
CA ASN A 61 -23.98 -1.19 22.91
C ASN A 61 -24.13 -2.62 22.41
N ARG A 62 -25.19 -3.31 22.77
CA ARG A 62 -25.45 -4.70 22.38
C ARG A 62 -26.66 -4.83 21.47
N ASP A 63 -26.63 -5.86 20.65
CA ASP A 63 -27.76 -6.35 19.84
C ASP A 63 -27.93 -7.84 20.11
N GLY A 64 -28.71 -8.18 21.16
CA GLY A 64 -28.65 -9.49 21.77
C GLY A 64 -27.30 -9.71 22.48
N GLU A 65 -26.51 -10.67 22.00
CA GLU A 65 -25.14 -10.92 22.47
C GLU A 65 -24.07 -10.34 21.54
N ASP A 66 -24.46 -9.85 20.35
CA ASP A 66 -23.55 -9.13 19.48
C ASP A 66 -23.23 -7.75 20.07
N LEU A 67 -21.97 -7.31 19.93
CA LEU A 67 -21.52 -6.01 20.41
C LEU A 67 -21.39 -5.05 19.24
N ILE A 68 -21.97 -3.84 19.39
CA ILE A 68 -21.90 -2.78 18.39
C ILE A 68 -21.06 -1.65 18.92
N PHE A 69 -20.13 -1.12 18.10
CA PHE A 69 -19.35 0.07 18.40
C PHE A 69 -19.02 0.84 17.13
N PHE A 70 -18.55 2.06 17.29
CA PHE A 70 -18.02 2.85 16.17
C PHE A 70 -16.57 3.25 16.39
N THR A 71 -15.89 3.54 15.30
CA THR A 71 -14.55 4.13 15.32
C THR A 71 -14.26 4.86 14.01
N PHE A 72 -13.28 5.76 14.03
CA PHE A 72 -12.80 6.39 12.80
C PHE A 72 -12.10 5.36 11.89
N ASN A 73 -12.44 5.37 10.61
CA ASN A 73 -11.91 4.42 9.62
C ASN A 73 -10.37 4.45 9.44
N PRO A 74 -9.66 5.59 9.57
CA PRO A 74 -8.20 5.60 9.46
C PRO A 74 -7.48 5.16 10.75
N THR A 75 -8.19 4.65 11.78
CA THR A 75 -7.54 4.20 13.01
C THR A 75 -6.86 2.84 12.84
N ARG A 76 -5.79 2.61 13.63
CA ARG A 76 -5.03 1.36 13.65
C ARG A 76 -5.93 0.13 13.86
N LYS A 77 -6.88 0.19 14.81
CA LYS A 77 -7.80 -0.91 15.07
C LYS A 77 -8.73 -1.20 13.90
N ALA A 78 -9.27 -0.16 13.23
CA ALA A 78 -10.13 -0.32 12.06
C ALA A 78 -9.39 -1.02 10.91
N GLU A 79 -8.14 -0.61 10.62
CA GLU A 79 -7.30 -1.23 9.61
C GLU A 79 -6.93 -2.68 9.97
N GLN A 80 -6.63 -2.95 11.25
CA GLN A 80 -6.34 -4.32 11.71
C GLN A 80 -7.56 -5.23 11.61
N ILE A 81 -8.75 -4.78 12.01
CA ILE A 81 -10.02 -5.53 11.87
C ILE A 81 -10.31 -5.83 10.40
N ARG A 82 -10.06 -4.90 9.50
CA ARG A 82 -10.28 -5.10 8.06
C ARG A 82 -9.46 -6.28 7.52
N ILE A 83 -8.26 -6.50 8.04
CA ILE A 83 -7.37 -7.60 7.63
C ILE A 83 -7.65 -8.87 8.44
N ASN A 84 -7.66 -8.77 9.76
CA ASN A 84 -7.94 -9.88 10.67
C ASN A 84 -9.17 -9.53 11.52
N PRO A 85 -10.32 -10.14 11.26
CA PRO A 85 -11.55 -9.85 11.99
C PRO A 85 -11.59 -10.45 13.41
N ARG A 86 -10.63 -11.29 13.80
CA ARG A 86 -10.57 -11.83 15.15
C ARG A 86 -10.18 -10.76 16.15
N VAL A 87 -11.00 -10.62 17.18
CA VAL A 87 -10.81 -9.64 18.26
C VAL A 87 -10.95 -10.33 19.61
N HIS A 88 -10.29 -9.74 20.60
CA HIS A 88 -10.52 -10.07 22.01
C HIS A 88 -11.06 -8.83 22.71
N VAL A 89 -12.13 -9.01 23.49
CA VAL A 89 -12.82 -7.92 24.17
C VAL A 89 -12.87 -8.21 25.66
N VAL A 90 -12.68 -7.18 26.47
CA VAL A 90 -12.85 -7.22 27.91
C VAL A 90 -13.86 -6.17 28.32
N ILE A 91 -14.85 -6.56 29.13
CA ILE A 91 -15.93 -5.72 29.62
C ILE A 91 -16.01 -5.84 31.13
N TRP A 92 -16.06 -4.69 31.82
CA TRP A 92 -16.23 -4.60 33.27
C TRP A 92 -17.47 -3.77 33.57
N PRO A 93 -18.34 -4.24 34.51
CA PRO A 93 -19.40 -3.38 35.06
C PRO A 93 -18.78 -2.19 35.80
N LYS A 94 -19.44 -1.05 35.79
CA LYS A 94 -19.00 0.11 36.53
C LYS A 94 -18.88 -0.20 38.04
N GLY A 95 -17.73 0.13 38.63
CA GLY A 95 -17.45 -0.10 40.05
C GLY A 95 -17.01 -1.53 40.40
N HIS A 96 -16.83 -2.41 39.41
CA HIS A 96 -16.38 -3.80 39.59
C HIS A 96 -15.18 -4.15 38.70
N GLU A 97 -14.40 -3.14 38.31
CA GLU A 97 -13.26 -3.30 37.39
C GLU A 97 -12.24 -4.29 37.96
N GLY A 98 -11.93 -5.32 37.17
CA GLY A 98 -10.96 -6.35 37.51
C GLY A 98 -11.47 -7.46 38.44
N ILE A 99 -12.68 -7.38 38.99
CA ILE A 99 -13.25 -8.36 39.94
C ILE A 99 -14.33 -9.21 39.27
N ARG A 100 -15.26 -8.54 38.55
CA ARG A 100 -16.36 -9.19 37.80
C ARG A 100 -16.38 -8.67 36.38
N GLY A 101 -16.54 -9.53 35.38
CA GLY A 101 -16.59 -9.08 33.99
C GLY A 101 -16.65 -10.17 32.95
N LEU A 102 -16.52 -9.77 31.69
CA LEU A 102 -16.52 -10.66 30.54
C LEU A 102 -15.20 -10.56 29.78
N GLN A 103 -14.70 -11.71 29.34
CA GLN A 103 -13.66 -11.82 28.31
C GLN A 103 -14.30 -12.51 27.10
N ILE A 104 -14.29 -11.86 25.95
CA ILE A 104 -15.01 -12.31 24.76
C ILE A 104 -14.04 -12.44 23.60
N ASP A 105 -13.93 -13.64 23.04
CA ASP A 105 -13.34 -13.85 21.74
C ASP A 105 -14.45 -13.77 20.68
N GLY A 106 -14.21 -13.06 19.59
CA GLY A 106 -15.22 -12.85 18.57
C GLY A 106 -14.66 -12.48 17.20
N GLU A 107 -15.58 -12.45 16.23
CA GLU A 107 -15.30 -11.94 14.89
C GLU A 107 -15.96 -10.56 14.68
N CYS A 108 -15.15 -9.57 14.34
CA CYS A 108 -15.56 -8.19 14.12
C CYS A 108 -15.63 -7.87 12.64
N TYR A 109 -16.70 -7.25 12.19
CA TYR A 109 -16.85 -6.77 10.82
C TYR A 109 -17.52 -5.40 10.77
N GLN A 110 -17.17 -4.64 9.74
CA GLN A 110 -17.79 -3.34 9.49
C GLN A 110 -19.21 -3.52 8.95
N ILE A 111 -20.15 -2.82 9.53
CA ILE A 111 -21.54 -2.72 9.05
C ILE A 111 -21.51 -1.84 7.79
N LYS A 112 -22.19 -2.29 6.71
CA LYS A 112 -22.21 -1.58 5.42
C LYS A 112 -23.62 -1.27 4.94
N ASP A 113 -24.61 -1.99 5.43
CA ASP A 113 -26.01 -1.74 5.10
C ASP A 113 -26.49 -0.45 5.75
N PRO A 114 -27.07 0.50 5.00
CA PRO A 114 -27.52 1.78 5.55
C PRO A 114 -28.55 1.64 6.68
N GLY A 115 -29.47 0.67 6.59
CA GLY A 115 -30.45 0.42 7.63
C GLY A 115 -29.83 -0.13 8.92
N GLU A 116 -28.85 -1.04 8.79
CA GLU A 116 -28.10 -1.53 9.95
C GLU A 116 -27.21 -0.42 10.56
N ILE A 117 -26.69 0.51 9.75
CA ILE A 117 -25.91 1.66 10.25
C ILE A 117 -26.80 2.57 11.09
N GLU A 118 -28.01 2.85 10.66
CA GLU A 118 -28.96 3.67 11.41
C GLU A 118 -29.31 3.05 12.77
N ILE A 119 -29.61 1.76 12.79
CA ILE A 119 -29.85 1.00 14.03
C ILE A 119 -28.62 1.04 14.95
N ALA A 120 -27.43 0.86 14.40
CA ALA A 120 -26.19 0.89 15.17
C ALA A 120 -25.91 2.29 15.76
N TYR A 121 -26.21 3.34 14.99
CA TYR A 121 -26.10 4.73 15.42
C TYR A 121 -27.05 5.02 16.60
N GLU A 122 -28.34 4.67 16.49
CA GLU A 122 -29.32 4.88 17.55
C GLU A 122 -28.91 4.15 18.84
N LYS A 123 -28.51 2.88 18.75
CA LYS A 123 -28.07 2.10 19.90
C LYS A 123 -26.83 2.70 20.59
N ILE A 124 -25.87 3.23 19.84
CA ILE A 124 -24.70 3.90 20.44
C ILE A 124 -25.09 5.18 21.15
N LEU A 125 -26.04 5.94 20.61
CA LEU A 125 -26.54 7.15 21.25
C LEU A 125 -27.26 6.88 22.58
N GLU A 126 -27.92 5.73 22.72
CA GLU A 126 -28.51 5.29 24.01
C GLU A 126 -27.43 5.14 25.08
N THR A 127 -26.22 4.71 24.70
CA THR A 127 -25.13 4.48 25.65
C THR A 127 -24.43 5.77 26.02
N THR A 128 -24.28 6.73 25.09
CA THR A 128 -23.57 7.98 25.37
C THR A 128 -24.05 9.13 24.48
N ASN A 129 -24.43 10.24 25.13
CA ASN A 129 -24.71 11.50 24.44
C ASN A 129 -23.45 12.37 24.23
N ALA A 130 -22.29 11.96 24.76
CA ALA A 130 -21.07 12.75 24.71
C ALA A 130 -20.63 13.08 23.27
N PHE A 131 -21.00 12.25 22.29
CA PHE A 131 -20.66 12.51 20.89
C PHE A 131 -21.56 13.55 20.22
N LYS A 132 -22.81 13.70 20.64
CA LYS A 132 -23.69 14.76 20.10
C LYS A 132 -23.19 16.17 20.41
N GLU A 133 -22.41 16.35 21.46
CA GLU A 133 -21.82 17.64 21.83
C GLU A 133 -20.64 18.04 20.93
N PHE A 134 -19.97 17.05 20.32
CA PHE A 134 -18.76 17.27 19.52
C PHE A 134 -18.93 17.01 18.02
N MET A 135 -19.98 16.28 17.62
CA MET A 135 -20.21 15.85 16.23
C MET A 135 -21.71 15.91 15.94
N ASP A 136 -22.08 16.58 14.86
CA ASP A 136 -23.47 16.60 14.39
C ASP A 136 -23.91 15.25 13.81
N ASP A 137 -25.23 15.07 13.69
CA ASP A 137 -25.83 13.83 13.18
C ASP A 137 -25.37 13.52 11.75
N ASP A 138 -25.18 14.54 10.91
CA ASP A 138 -24.71 14.39 9.52
C ASP A 138 -23.27 13.91 9.48
N PHE A 139 -22.40 14.40 10.38
CA PHE A 139 -21.03 13.92 10.49
C PHE A 139 -20.96 12.45 10.88
N LEU A 140 -21.79 12.01 11.82
CA LEU A 140 -21.80 10.63 12.32
C LEU A 140 -22.43 9.65 11.33
N LYS A 141 -23.51 10.06 10.63
CA LYS A 141 -24.28 9.18 9.72
C LYS A 141 -23.69 9.15 8.31
N GLU A 142 -23.33 10.28 7.73
CA GLU A 142 -22.97 10.40 6.31
C GLU A 142 -21.46 10.40 6.06
N ASN A 143 -20.66 10.64 7.09
CA ASN A 143 -19.23 10.81 6.92
C ASN A 143 -18.52 9.45 6.76
N LYS A 144 -17.90 9.22 5.59
CA LYS A 144 -17.08 8.03 5.29
C LYS A 144 -15.89 7.83 6.25
N VAL A 145 -15.63 8.79 7.12
CA VAL A 145 -14.54 8.74 8.12
C VAL A 145 -14.92 7.91 9.33
N VAL A 146 -16.23 7.78 9.66
CA VAL A 146 -16.73 6.97 10.77
C VAL A 146 -17.21 5.62 10.25
N GLY A 147 -16.81 4.54 10.91
CA GLY A 147 -17.27 3.18 10.62
C GLY A 147 -17.96 2.56 11.82
N TYR A 148 -19.12 1.94 11.60
CA TYR A 148 -19.83 1.13 12.59
C TYR A 148 -19.43 -0.34 12.44
N TYR A 149 -19.23 -1.00 13.57
CA TYR A 149 -18.71 -2.36 13.64
C TYR A 149 -19.57 -3.22 14.55
N LYS A 150 -19.72 -4.49 14.15
CA LYS A 150 -20.42 -5.51 14.92
C LYS A 150 -19.46 -6.65 15.25
N ILE A 151 -19.41 -7.05 16.52
CA ILE A 151 -18.65 -8.20 16.98
C ILE A 151 -19.62 -9.34 17.27
N LYS A 152 -19.42 -10.49 16.64
CA LYS A 152 -20.10 -11.73 16.95
C LYS A 152 -19.25 -12.57 17.88
N PRO A 153 -19.70 -12.84 19.11
CA PRO A 153 -18.97 -13.69 20.04
C PRO A 153 -18.76 -15.10 19.48
N THR A 154 -17.60 -15.67 19.72
CA THR A 154 -17.28 -17.09 19.51
C THR A 154 -17.14 -17.82 20.84
N THR A 155 -16.65 -17.12 21.85
CA THR A 155 -16.54 -17.60 23.21
C THR A 155 -16.73 -16.43 24.17
N ILE A 156 -17.56 -16.60 25.19
CA ILE A 156 -17.70 -15.67 26.31
C ILE A 156 -17.25 -16.38 27.57
N LYS A 157 -16.29 -15.77 28.26
CA LYS A 157 -15.85 -16.19 29.59
C LYS A 157 -16.37 -15.17 30.59
N TYR A 158 -17.24 -15.60 31.48
CA TYR A 158 -17.66 -14.85 32.65
C TYR A 158 -16.61 -15.05 33.76
N VAL A 159 -16.25 -13.97 34.42
CA VAL A 159 -15.25 -13.92 35.49
C VAL A 159 -15.87 -13.23 36.68
N ASP A 160 -15.86 -13.91 37.86
CA ASP A 160 -16.30 -13.31 39.12
C ASP A 160 -15.47 -13.87 40.28
N PHE A 161 -14.59 -13.04 40.83
CA PHE A 161 -13.70 -13.44 41.94
C PHE A 161 -14.40 -13.51 43.30
N HIS A 162 -15.68 -13.09 43.40
CA HIS A 162 -16.49 -13.24 44.62
C HIS A 162 -17.17 -14.62 44.73
N GLN A 163 -17.17 -15.41 43.65
CA GLN A 163 -17.80 -16.73 43.61
C GLN A 163 -16.80 -17.87 43.83
N GLU A 164 -17.26 -19.04 44.29
CA GLU A 164 -16.41 -20.24 44.39
C GLU A 164 -15.94 -20.71 43.03
N GLU A 165 -16.85 -20.76 42.03
CA GLU A 165 -16.50 -20.96 40.62
C GLU A 165 -16.21 -19.61 39.96
N LYS A 166 -14.91 -19.28 39.91
CA LYS A 166 -14.44 -17.97 39.43
C LYS A 166 -14.60 -17.75 37.93
N PHE A 167 -14.81 -18.83 37.17
CA PHE A 167 -14.82 -18.79 35.71
C PHE A 167 -15.92 -19.67 35.14
N GLU A 168 -16.81 -19.11 34.36
CA GLU A 168 -17.82 -19.82 33.58
C GLU A 168 -17.64 -19.52 32.09
N TRP A 169 -17.98 -20.49 31.22
CA TRP A 169 -17.72 -20.38 29.79
C TRP A 169 -18.97 -20.63 28.96
N LYS A 170 -19.23 -19.81 27.96
CA LYS A 170 -20.21 -20.03 26.90
C LYS A 170 -19.49 -20.06 25.57
N THR A 171 -19.64 -21.15 24.81
CA THR A 171 -19.01 -21.33 23.50
C THR A 171 -20.07 -21.50 22.43
N TYR A 172 -19.92 -20.78 21.33
CA TYR A 172 -20.84 -20.87 20.20
C TYR A 172 -20.33 -21.89 19.19
N PRO A 173 -21.22 -22.73 18.59
CA PRO A 173 -20.81 -23.78 17.67
C PRO A 173 -20.14 -23.21 16.43
N HIS A 174 -18.89 -23.60 16.20
CA HIS A 174 -18.12 -23.21 15.02
C HIS A 174 -18.37 -24.21 13.88
N ASN A 175 -18.83 -23.71 12.74
CA ASN A 175 -18.97 -24.51 11.53
C ASN A 175 -17.58 -24.69 10.88
N LYS A 176 -17.05 -25.95 10.79
CA LYS A 176 -15.73 -26.25 10.19
C LYS A 176 -15.60 -25.74 8.75
N SER A 177 -16.68 -25.70 7.98
CA SER A 177 -16.71 -25.09 6.63
C SER A 177 -16.41 -23.58 6.67
N SER A 178 -16.78 -22.90 7.76
CA SER A 178 -16.48 -21.49 8.00
C SER A 178 -14.97 -21.25 8.23
N ALA A 179 -14.26 -22.17 8.89
CA ALA A 179 -12.83 -22.02 9.18
C ALA A 179 -11.96 -22.02 7.91
N ILE A 180 -12.24 -22.88 6.93
CA ILE A 180 -11.50 -22.92 5.66
C ILE A 180 -11.75 -21.64 4.85
N LYS A 181 -13.01 -21.22 4.75
CA LYS A 181 -13.37 -19.94 4.09
C LYS A 181 -12.72 -18.75 4.77
N PHE A 182 -12.63 -18.77 6.10
CA PHE A 182 -11.95 -17.75 6.89
C PHE A 182 -10.44 -17.70 6.57
N LEU A 183 -9.74 -18.85 6.59
CA LEU A 183 -8.32 -18.93 6.27
C LEU A 183 -8.03 -18.45 4.84
N PHE A 184 -8.89 -18.79 3.88
CA PHE A 184 -8.77 -18.33 2.49
C PHE A 184 -8.95 -16.80 2.38
N LYS A 185 -9.98 -16.24 3.04
CA LYS A 185 -10.16 -14.78 3.11
C LYS A 185 -8.98 -14.08 3.77
N LEU A 186 -8.43 -14.65 4.84
CA LEU A 186 -7.27 -14.12 5.53
C LEU A 186 -6.02 -14.13 4.62
N ALA A 187 -5.82 -15.21 3.86
CA ALA A 187 -4.72 -15.31 2.90
C ALA A 187 -4.81 -14.23 1.81
N ILE A 188 -6.01 -14.04 1.21
CA ILE A 188 -6.25 -12.98 0.21
C ILE A 188 -5.96 -11.59 0.81
N LYS A 189 -6.44 -11.32 2.04
CA LYS A 189 -6.20 -10.04 2.69
C LYS A 189 -4.71 -9.81 3.00
N ARG A 190 -3.97 -10.86 3.36
CA ARG A 190 -2.51 -10.79 3.54
C ARG A 190 -1.79 -10.52 2.24
N ILE A 191 -2.21 -11.14 1.12
CA ILE A 191 -1.69 -10.80 -0.22
C ILE A 191 -1.93 -9.31 -0.51
N GLY A 192 -3.14 -8.80 -0.26
CA GLY A 192 -3.47 -7.39 -0.43
C GLY A 192 -2.57 -6.47 0.43
N LEU A 193 -2.24 -6.88 1.65
CA LEU A 193 -1.29 -6.16 2.51
C LEU A 193 0.12 -6.10 1.89
N TRP A 194 0.62 -7.23 1.39
CA TRP A 194 1.91 -7.27 0.71
C TRP A 194 1.93 -6.40 -0.56
N LEU A 195 0.87 -6.46 -1.39
CA LEU A 195 0.73 -5.61 -2.58
C LEU A 195 0.73 -4.11 -2.22
N ARG A 196 0.14 -3.74 -1.09
CA ARG A 196 0.20 -2.36 -0.55
C ARG A 196 1.63 -2.00 -0.12
N THR A 197 2.32 -2.88 0.61
CA THR A 197 3.68 -2.65 1.11
C THR A 197 4.68 -2.46 -0.02
N ILE A 198 4.62 -3.28 -1.07
CA ILE A 198 5.49 -3.15 -2.24
C ILE A 198 5.06 -2.04 -3.19
N ARG A 199 3.95 -1.36 -2.89
CA ARG A 199 3.34 -0.34 -3.76
C ARG A 199 3.12 -0.85 -5.19
N ALA A 200 2.49 -2.03 -5.33
CA ALA A 200 2.33 -2.75 -6.58
C ALA A 200 1.85 -1.91 -7.79
N PRO A 201 0.91 -0.94 -7.66
CA PRO A 201 0.52 -0.10 -8.80
C PRO A 201 1.67 0.71 -9.40
N PHE A 202 2.68 1.06 -8.61
CA PHE A 202 3.85 1.82 -9.08
C PHE A 202 4.87 0.95 -9.84
N LEU A 203 4.75 -0.38 -9.81
CA LEU A 203 5.61 -1.27 -10.62
C LEU A 203 5.42 -1.05 -12.14
N THR A 204 4.34 -0.40 -12.56
CA THR A 204 4.17 0.08 -13.94
C THR A 204 5.27 1.05 -14.36
N ALA A 205 5.86 1.79 -13.40
CA ALA A 205 6.99 2.67 -13.65
C ALA A 205 8.26 1.91 -14.06
N THR A 206 8.45 0.66 -13.59
CA THR A 206 9.52 -0.23 -14.03
C THR A 206 9.20 -0.89 -15.38
N LEU A 207 7.95 -1.24 -15.63
CA LEU A 207 7.57 -1.95 -16.85
C LEU A 207 7.87 -1.14 -18.12
N ALA A 208 7.56 0.16 -18.14
CA ALA A 208 7.74 1.01 -19.30
C ALA A 208 9.23 1.09 -19.78
N PRO A 209 10.22 1.42 -18.94
CA PRO A 209 11.62 1.45 -19.37
C PRO A 209 12.16 0.08 -19.82
N ILE A 210 11.73 -1.01 -19.15
CA ILE A 210 12.13 -2.37 -19.56
C ILE A 210 11.53 -2.73 -20.94
N LEU A 211 10.29 -2.33 -21.21
CA LEU A 211 9.69 -2.50 -22.54
C LEU A 211 10.46 -1.70 -23.61
N ILE A 212 10.82 -0.45 -23.32
CA ILE A 212 11.60 0.38 -24.26
C ILE A 212 12.95 -0.27 -24.56
N GLY A 213 13.76 -0.60 -23.54
CA GLY A 213 15.06 -1.23 -23.78
C GLY A 213 14.97 -2.58 -24.49
N SER A 214 13.90 -3.35 -24.20
CA SER A 214 13.58 -4.60 -24.87
C SER A 214 13.22 -4.43 -26.36
N SER A 215 12.45 -3.38 -26.67
CA SER A 215 12.01 -3.11 -28.04
C SER A 215 13.14 -2.55 -28.89
N VAL A 216 13.99 -1.66 -28.34
CA VAL A 216 15.22 -1.22 -29.01
C VAL A 216 16.13 -2.41 -29.28
N ALA A 217 16.31 -3.32 -28.31
CA ALA A 217 17.10 -4.53 -28.48
C ALA A 217 16.53 -5.45 -29.59
N TYR A 218 15.20 -5.57 -29.67
CA TYR A 218 14.55 -6.33 -30.73
C TYR A 218 14.80 -5.69 -32.10
N ASN A 219 14.72 -4.35 -32.19
CA ASN A 219 15.00 -3.61 -33.41
C ASN A 219 16.45 -3.84 -33.89
N ASP A 220 17.44 -3.68 -33.00
CA ASP A 220 18.85 -3.93 -33.32
C ASP A 220 19.11 -5.35 -33.84
N LEU A 221 18.49 -6.36 -33.21
CA LEU A 221 18.60 -7.75 -33.64
C LEU A 221 17.91 -7.98 -34.99
N ARG A 222 16.76 -7.34 -35.23
CA ARG A 222 16.03 -7.45 -36.50
C ARG A 222 16.83 -6.87 -37.65
N ASP A 223 17.46 -5.74 -37.47
CA ASP A 223 18.20 -5.02 -38.49
C ASP A 223 19.42 -5.84 -39.01
N ILE A 224 19.95 -6.70 -38.18
CA ILE A 224 21.04 -7.62 -38.55
C ILE A 224 20.57 -9.06 -38.84
N GLY A 225 19.24 -9.29 -38.93
CA GLY A 225 18.67 -10.61 -39.24
C GLY A 225 18.66 -11.62 -38.10
N LEU A 226 18.87 -11.19 -36.85
CA LEU A 226 18.89 -12.01 -35.64
C LEU A 226 17.66 -11.84 -34.76
N ALA A 227 16.54 -11.37 -35.26
CA ALA A 227 15.32 -11.18 -34.48
C ALA A 227 14.87 -12.45 -33.71
N GLY A 228 15.13 -13.64 -34.23
CA GLY A 228 14.84 -14.92 -33.58
C GLY A 228 15.66 -15.20 -32.32
N GLU A 229 16.76 -14.50 -32.10
CA GLU A 229 17.63 -14.64 -30.95
C GLU A 229 17.13 -13.81 -29.76
N TRP A 230 16.12 -12.95 -29.95
CA TRP A 230 15.51 -12.20 -28.85
C TRP A 230 14.85 -13.15 -27.85
N SER A 231 15.26 -13.06 -26.56
CA SER A 231 14.92 -14.05 -25.55
C SER A 231 13.81 -13.62 -24.61
N VAL A 232 12.62 -14.23 -24.76
CA VAL A 232 11.48 -14.08 -23.81
C VAL A 232 11.90 -14.43 -22.37
N ARG A 233 12.74 -15.46 -22.19
CA ARG A 233 13.25 -15.87 -20.87
C ARG A 233 14.06 -14.75 -20.23
N LEU A 234 14.99 -14.15 -20.94
CA LEU A 234 15.82 -13.05 -20.42
C LEU A 234 14.99 -11.81 -20.13
N PHE A 235 14.00 -11.50 -20.97
CA PHE A 235 13.06 -10.41 -20.72
C PHE A 235 12.37 -10.53 -19.34
N TRP A 236 11.82 -11.69 -19.00
CA TRP A 236 11.15 -11.90 -17.73
C TRP A 236 12.11 -11.87 -16.54
N ILE A 237 13.34 -12.36 -16.71
CA ILE A 237 14.38 -12.31 -15.66
C ILE A 237 14.78 -10.85 -15.40
N VAL A 238 15.04 -10.07 -16.44
CA VAL A 238 15.36 -8.63 -16.33
C VAL A 238 14.22 -7.86 -15.67
N LEU A 239 12.99 -8.05 -16.13
CA LEU A 239 11.81 -7.42 -15.55
C LEU A 239 11.65 -7.77 -14.06
N GLY A 240 11.83 -9.06 -13.73
CA GLY A 240 11.77 -9.53 -12.34
C GLY A 240 12.83 -8.87 -11.46
N GLY A 241 14.09 -8.80 -11.93
CA GLY A 241 15.17 -8.13 -11.22
C GLY A 241 14.93 -6.63 -11.02
N ALA A 242 14.45 -5.95 -12.06
CA ALA A 242 14.11 -4.52 -11.99
C ALA A 242 12.92 -4.25 -11.03
N CYS A 243 11.89 -5.10 -11.05
CA CYS A 243 10.79 -5.02 -10.09
C CYS A 243 11.27 -5.23 -8.63
N LEU A 244 12.18 -6.19 -8.39
CA LEU A 244 12.77 -6.39 -7.06
C LEU A 244 13.55 -5.15 -6.60
N ALA A 245 14.32 -4.51 -7.47
CA ALA A 245 15.04 -3.26 -7.16
C ALA A 245 14.05 -2.13 -6.79
N GLN A 246 12.94 -1.99 -7.51
CA GLN A 246 11.90 -1.00 -7.19
C GLN A 246 11.19 -1.33 -5.87
N ILE A 247 10.87 -2.59 -5.61
CA ILE A 247 10.29 -3.03 -4.32
C ILE A 247 11.25 -2.69 -3.17
N ALA A 248 12.54 -2.95 -3.34
CA ALA A 248 13.55 -2.62 -2.36
C ALA A 248 13.59 -1.11 -2.07
N THR A 249 13.56 -0.28 -3.11
CA THR A 249 13.52 1.18 -2.99
C THR A 249 12.27 1.65 -2.26
N ASN A 250 11.09 1.14 -2.63
CA ASN A 250 9.82 1.51 -2.00
C ASN A 250 9.78 1.13 -0.51
N ALA A 251 10.20 -0.10 -0.18
CA ALA A 251 10.20 -0.57 1.20
C ALA A 251 11.29 0.13 2.05
N SER A 252 12.47 0.40 1.49
CA SER A 252 13.50 1.21 2.15
C SER A 252 13.01 2.62 2.43
N ASN A 253 12.32 3.24 1.48
CA ASN A 253 11.75 4.57 1.67
C ASN A 253 10.75 4.59 2.83
N ASP A 254 9.81 3.63 2.88
CA ASP A 254 8.84 3.54 3.97
C ASP A 254 9.52 3.33 5.35
N TYR A 255 10.60 2.55 5.39
CA TYR A 255 11.37 2.33 6.62
C TYR A 255 12.11 3.62 7.08
N PHE A 256 12.83 4.28 6.18
CA PHE A 256 13.63 5.45 6.53
C PHE A 256 12.77 6.70 6.76
N ASP A 257 11.68 6.89 6.02
CA ASP A 257 10.73 7.98 6.25
C ASP A 257 9.96 7.79 7.58
N HIS A 258 9.72 6.54 8.00
CA HIS A 258 9.24 6.24 9.36
C HIS A 258 10.30 6.58 10.43
N THR A 259 11.55 6.15 10.28
CA THR A 259 12.60 6.42 11.28
C THR A 259 12.96 7.90 11.42
N SER A 260 12.78 8.68 10.35
CA SER A 260 12.94 10.15 10.36
C SER A 260 11.67 10.91 10.77
N SER A 261 10.57 10.21 11.04
CA SER A 261 9.25 10.77 11.34
C SER A 261 8.63 11.60 10.20
N ALA A 262 9.13 11.50 8.98
CA ALA A 262 8.57 12.21 7.82
C ALA A 262 7.13 11.79 7.53
N ASP A 263 6.87 10.48 7.58
CA ASP A 263 5.53 9.91 7.36
C ASP A 263 4.56 10.24 8.51
N GLU A 264 5.02 10.33 9.75
CA GLU A 264 4.21 10.69 10.91
C GLU A 264 3.79 12.17 10.88
N MET A 265 4.64 13.05 10.36
CA MET A 265 4.33 14.47 10.17
C MET A 265 3.31 14.71 9.06
N ASN A 266 3.18 13.80 8.12
CA ASN A 266 2.19 13.88 7.05
C ASN A 266 0.78 13.52 7.56
N LYS A 267 -0.04 14.56 7.79
CA LYS A 267 -1.43 14.42 8.26
C LYS A 267 -2.42 14.09 7.13
N VAL A 268 -2.03 14.25 5.87
CA VAL A 268 -2.89 14.11 4.69
C VAL A 268 -2.29 13.08 3.73
N ALA A 269 -2.25 11.83 4.18
CA ALA A 269 -1.75 10.73 3.35
C ALA A 269 -2.79 10.28 2.33
N SER A 270 -2.37 10.06 1.09
CA SER A 270 -3.19 9.52 -0.01
C SER A 270 -2.56 8.25 -0.58
N PRO A 271 -3.19 7.55 -1.53
CA PRO A 271 -2.58 6.40 -2.19
C PRO A 271 -1.26 6.71 -2.93
N PHE A 272 -0.95 7.98 -3.17
CA PHE A 272 0.22 8.42 -3.95
C PHE A 272 1.30 9.11 -3.12
N ASN A 273 0.98 9.58 -1.90
CA ASN A 273 1.90 10.28 -1.02
C ASN A 273 1.88 9.72 0.40
N GLY A 274 2.88 10.08 1.23
CA GLY A 274 2.98 9.67 2.64
C GLY A 274 3.25 8.17 2.83
N GLY A 275 3.94 7.52 1.92
CA GLY A 275 4.33 6.12 2.03
C GLY A 275 3.19 5.10 1.86
N SER A 276 3.47 3.82 2.12
CA SER A 276 2.44 2.76 2.13
C SER A 276 1.56 2.81 3.38
N ARG A 277 2.00 3.51 4.42
CA ARG A 277 1.35 3.66 5.74
C ARG A 277 1.18 2.35 6.52
N VAL A 278 1.77 1.25 6.08
CA VAL A 278 1.61 -0.06 6.75
C VAL A 278 2.22 -0.10 8.15
N ILE A 279 3.27 0.71 8.39
CA ILE A 279 3.91 0.85 9.70
C ILE A 279 3.04 1.72 10.62
N GLN A 280 2.63 2.89 10.15
CA GLN A 280 1.86 3.89 10.92
C GLN A 280 0.51 3.33 11.39
N VAL A 281 -0.19 2.57 10.53
CA VAL A 281 -1.45 1.91 10.91
C VAL A 281 -1.25 0.56 11.59
N GLY A 282 0.00 0.15 11.84
CA GLY A 282 0.35 -1.06 12.61
C GLY A 282 -0.01 -2.39 11.94
N LEU A 283 -0.01 -2.43 10.61
CA LEU A 283 -0.22 -3.65 9.82
C LEU A 283 1.06 -4.46 9.68
N MET A 284 2.22 -3.77 9.63
CA MET A 284 3.54 -4.37 9.65
C MET A 284 4.45 -3.63 10.64
N THR A 285 5.45 -4.33 11.19
CA THR A 285 6.52 -3.69 11.97
C THR A 285 7.53 -3.03 11.02
N SER A 286 8.25 -2.02 11.51
CA SER A 286 9.38 -1.43 10.76
C SER A 286 10.42 -2.48 10.38
N GLY A 287 10.69 -3.46 11.26
CA GLY A 287 11.58 -4.59 10.97
C GLY A 287 11.10 -5.50 9.84
N GLN A 288 9.78 -5.75 9.72
CA GLN A 288 9.22 -6.53 8.60
C GLN A 288 9.34 -5.77 7.28
N VAL A 289 9.16 -4.46 7.29
CA VAL A 289 9.33 -3.61 6.09
C VAL A 289 10.80 -3.56 5.69
N LEU A 290 11.73 -3.38 6.64
CA LEU A 290 13.16 -3.45 6.38
C LEU A 290 13.58 -4.81 5.81
N MET A 291 13.09 -5.92 6.39
CA MET A 291 13.38 -7.26 5.87
C MET A 291 12.87 -7.43 4.43
N THR A 292 11.71 -6.87 4.09
CA THR A 292 11.19 -6.84 2.70
C THR A 292 12.17 -6.11 1.78
N ALA A 293 12.70 -4.96 2.20
CA ALA A 293 13.69 -4.21 1.43
C ALA A 293 14.98 -5.02 1.22
N LEU A 294 15.50 -5.63 2.29
CA LEU A 294 16.75 -6.42 2.23
C LEU A 294 16.60 -7.68 1.38
N LEU A 295 15.49 -8.40 1.47
CA LEU A 295 15.24 -9.57 0.63
C LEU A 295 15.05 -9.18 -0.83
N ALA A 296 14.36 -8.07 -1.12
CA ALA A 296 14.15 -7.60 -2.47
C ALA A 296 15.47 -7.12 -3.11
N ILE A 297 16.30 -6.34 -2.40
CA ILE A 297 17.61 -5.91 -2.94
C ILE A 297 18.56 -7.07 -3.11
N GLY A 298 18.59 -8.02 -2.17
CA GLY A 298 19.38 -9.24 -2.30
C GLY A 298 18.97 -10.07 -3.52
N GLY A 299 17.65 -10.18 -3.76
CA GLY A 299 17.11 -10.83 -4.95
C GLY A 299 17.47 -10.08 -6.24
N ALA A 300 17.39 -8.74 -6.26
CA ALA A 300 17.80 -7.94 -7.42
C ALA A 300 19.29 -8.10 -7.74
N ILE A 301 20.16 -8.07 -6.72
CA ILE A 301 21.61 -8.31 -6.87
C ILE A 301 21.86 -9.72 -7.40
N PHE A 302 21.19 -10.74 -6.85
CA PHE A 302 21.31 -12.12 -7.32
C PHE A 302 20.94 -12.24 -8.80
N VAL A 303 19.81 -11.64 -9.23
CA VAL A 303 19.38 -11.62 -10.64
C VAL A 303 20.41 -10.90 -11.50
N GLY A 304 20.94 -9.75 -11.10
CA GLY A 304 21.96 -9.03 -11.83
C GLY A 304 23.26 -9.85 -12.02
N LEU A 305 23.73 -10.49 -10.95
CA LEU A 305 24.90 -11.37 -11.00
C LEU A 305 24.65 -12.64 -11.84
N TYR A 306 23.44 -13.20 -11.76
CA TYR A 306 23.03 -14.34 -12.60
C TYR A 306 23.07 -13.97 -14.09
N LEU A 307 22.49 -12.81 -14.46
CA LEU A 307 22.52 -12.29 -15.82
C LEU A 307 23.96 -12.01 -16.29
N ASN A 308 24.78 -11.43 -15.41
CA ASN A 308 26.19 -11.20 -15.71
C ASN A 308 26.94 -12.50 -16.00
N LYS A 309 26.70 -13.56 -15.20
CA LYS A 309 27.26 -14.91 -15.46
C LYS A 309 26.76 -15.50 -16.77
N GLU A 310 25.46 -15.38 -17.05
CA GLU A 310 24.84 -15.89 -18.29
C GLU A 310 25.51 -15.29 -19.53
N ILE A 311 25.83 -13.99 -19.50
CA ILE A 311 26.40 -13.25 -20.63
C ILE A 311 27.92 -13.40 -20.70
N SER A 312 28.65 -13.25 -19.57
CA SER A 312 30.11 -13.20 -19.56
C SER A 312 30.80 -14.50 -19.13
N GLY A 313 30.03 -15.51 -18.72
CA GLY A 313 30.55 -16.73 -18.09
C GLY A 313 31.00 -16.56 -16.63
N GLN A 314 31.00 -15.34 -16.07
CA GLN A 314 31.48 -15.03 -14.74
C GLN A 314 30.49 -14.16 -13.96
N PHE A 315 30.30 -14.44 -12.65
CA PHE A 315 29.40 -13.64 -11.81
C PHE A 315 29.83 -12.16 -11.70
N PHE A 316 31.14 -11.91 -11.69
CA PHE A 316 31.74 -10.57 -11.57
C PHE A 316 32.52 -10.18 -12.84
N GLY A 317 32.12 -10.67 -14.00
CA GLY A 317 32.65 -10.24 -15.28
C GLY A 317 32.45 -8.73 -15.46
N ASN A 318 33.47 -8.04 -15.98
CA ASN A 318 33.44 -6.59 -16.21
C ASN A 318 32.55 -6.27 -17.43
N THR A 319 31.26 -6.16 -17.23
CA THR A 319 30.25 -5.90 -18.27
C THR A 319 29.37 -4.71 -17.91
N PRO A 320 28.67 -4.12 -18.88
CA PRO A 320 27.68 -3.06 -18.61
C PRO A 320 26.58 -3.48 -17.62
N ILE A 321 26.14 -4.75 -17.60
CA ILE A 321 25.11 -5.19 -16.65
C ILE A 321 25.61 -5.19 -15.20
N LEU A 322 26.89 -5.49 -14.96
CA LEU A 322 27.49 -5.38 -13.63
C LEU A 322 27.45 -3.91 -13.15
N TRP A 323 27.85 -2.97 -13.99
CA TRP A 323 27.90 -1.56 -13.65
C TRP A 323 26.51 -0.94 -13.49
N THR A 324 25.56 -1.25 -14.38
CA THR A 324 24.16 -0.82 -14.22
C THR A 324 23.54 -1.39 -12.93
N GLY A 325 23.88 -2.65 -12.58
CA GLY A 325 23.47 -3.25 -11.31
C GLY A 325 24.06 -2.56 -10.08
N ILE A 326 25.35 -2.24 -10.09
CA ILE A 326 26.03 -1.50 -9.00
C ILE A 326 25.42 -0.11 -8.84
N ILE A 327 25.30 0.65 -9.93
CA ILE A 327 24.75 2.01 -9.92
C ILE A 327 23.28 1.96 -9.50
N GLY A 328 22.47 1.04 -10.06
CA GLY A 328 21.08 0.88 -9.69
C GLY A 328 20.89 0.54 -8.21
N THR A 329 21.71 -0.36 -7.66
CA THR A 329 21.71 -0.70 -6.23
C THR A 329 22.06 0.51 -5.36
N PHE A 330 23.09 1.28 -5.77
CA PHE A 330 23.48 2.52 -5.08
C PHE A 330 22.35 3.55 -5.08
N LEU A 331 21.70 3.77 -6.22
CA LEU A 331 20.58 4.69 -6.32
C LEU A 331 19.37 4.22 -5.48
N ALA A 332 19.06 2.92 -5.52
CA ALA A 332 17.93 2.33 -4.78
C ALA A 332 18.11 2.48 -3.26
N LEU A 333 19.26 2.09 -2.72
CA LEU A 333 19.53 2.17 -1.28
C LEU A 333 19.86 3.59 -0.83
N GLY A 334 20.60 4.35 -1.65
CA GLY A 334 21.02 5.71 -1.36
C GLY A 334 19.90 6.74 -1.47
N TYR A 335 18.73 6.39 -2.02
CA TYR A 335 17.63 7.33 -2.19
C TYR A 335 17.19 7.93 -0.85
N THR A 336 16.86 7.09 0.13
CA THR A 336 16.49 7.52 1.50
C THR A 336 17.42 7.03 2.58
N GLY A 337 18.26 6.02 2.28
CA GLY A 337 19.14 5.37 3.25
C GLY A 337 20.31 6.23 3.72
N ASP A 338 20.60 6.18 5.04
CA ASP A 338 21.76 6.79 5.63
C ASP A 338 23.06 6.12 5.16
N PRO A 339 24.15 6.86 4.97
CA PRO A 339 24.35 8.32 5.12
C PRO A 339 24.09 9.11 3.82
N ILE A 340 23.68 8.46 2.74
CA ILE A 340 23.63 9.04 1.38
C ILE A 340 22.44 9.99 1.25
N ARG A 341 21.21 9.51 1.48
CA ARG A 341 19.95 10.28 1.53
C ARG A 341 19.77 11.23 0.34
N LEU A 342 19.88 10.74 -0.90
CA LEU A 342 19.75 11.56 -2.11
C LEU A 342 18.44 12.37 -2.15
N GLY A 343 17.33 11.77 -1.75
CA GLY A 343 16.02 12.42 -1.67
C GLY A 343 15.98 13.59 -0.70
N TYR A 344 16.74 13.54 0.39
CA TYR A 344 16.83 14.61 1.39
C TYR A 344 17.76 15.75 0.95
N LYS A 345 18.69 15.49 0.04
CA LYS A 345 19.71 16.46 -0.43
C LYS A 345 19.30 17.17 -1.72
N GLY A 346 18.14 16.84 -2.29
CA GLY A 346 17.67 17.37 -3.57
C GLY A 346 18.42 16.78 -4.76
N LEU A 347 18.76 15.52 -4.66
CA LEU A 347 19.30 14.71 -5.75
C LEU A 347 18.36 13.54 -6.06
N GLY A 348 17.23 13.44 -5.33
CA GLY A 348 16.28 12.33 -5.45
C GLY A 348 15.61 12.27 -6.81
N GLU A 349 15.16 13.40 -7.33
CA GLU A 349 14.49 13.51 -8.63
C GLU A 349 15.42 13.10 -9.76
N PHE A 350 16.68 13.55 -9.70
CA PHE A 350 17.72 13.15 -10.67
C PHE A 350 18.03 11.65 -10.56
N ALA A 351 18.16 11.13 -9.33
CA ALA A 351 18.43 9.70 -9.10
C ALA A 351 17.31 8.82 -9.68
N ILE A 352 16.04 9.25 -9.57
CA ILE A 352 14.90 8.54 -10.16
C ILE A 352 14.94 8.62 -11.68
N ALA A 353 15.15 9.81 -12.26
CA ALA A 353 15.26 9.98 -13.71
C ALA A 353 16.36 9.09 -14.29
N LEU A 354 17.55 9.06 -13.65
CA LEU A 354 18.69 8.24 -14.06
C LEU A 354 18.41 6.74 -13.89
N GLY A 355 17.86 6.33 -12.75
CA GLY A 355 17.61 4.93 -12.42
C GLY A 355 16.58 4.28 -13.32
N PHE A 356 15.40 4.92 -13.49
CA PHE A 356 14.31 4.40 -14.30
C PHE A 356 14.45 4.72 -15.80
N GLY A 357 15.21 5.74 -16.17
CA GLY A 357 15.54 6.04 -17.57
C GLY A 357 16.76 5.24 -18.01
N PRO A 358 17.95 5.88 -18.08
CA PRO A 358 19.14 5.28 -18.66
C PRO A 358 19.55 3.93 -18.06
N ILE A 359 19.54 3.78 -16.72
CA ILE A 359 20.02 2.53 -16.09
C ILE A 359 19.14 1.33 -16.44
N MET A 360 17.82 1.44 -16.33
CA MET A 360 16.90 0.34 -16.65
C MET A 360 16.85 0.06 -18.15
N VAL A 361 16.82 1.09 -18.99
CA VAL A 361 16.75 0.92 -20.45
C VAL A 361 18.05 0.32 -20.98
N LEU A 362 19.23 0.85 -20.59
CA LEU A 362 20.52 0.30 -21.01
C LEU A 362 20.74 -1.12 -20.48
N GLY A 363 20.40 -1.37 -19.21
CA GLY A 363 20.55 -2.70 -18.62
C GLY A 363 19.71 -3.75 -19.34
N SER A 364 18.45 -3.46 -19.64
CA SER A 364 17.58 -4.37 -20.37
C SER A 364 18.00 -4.53 -21.83
N HIS A 365 18.35 -3.43 -22.50
CA HIS A 365 18.86 -3.45 -23.85
C HIS A 365 20.14 -4.31 -23.96
N TYR A 366 21.13 -4.08 -23.09
CA TYR A 366 22.37 -4.84 -23.09
C TYR A 366 22.15 -6.34 -22.94
N VAL A 367 21.31 -6.74 -21.99
CA VAL A 367 21.01 -8.17 -21.76
C VAL A 367 20.34 -8.81 -22.98
N LEU A 368 19.42 -8.10 -23.63
CA LEU A 368 18.64 -8.65 -24.72
C LEU A 368 19.32 -8.59 -26.08
N THR A 369 20.37 -7.78 -26.22
CA THR A 369 21.24 -7.73 -27.40
C THR A 369 22.53 -8.54 -27.25
N TYR A 370 22.66 -9.37 -26.18
CA TYR A 370 23.91 -10.11 -25.91
C TYR A 370 24.46 -10.92 -27.11
N PRO A 371 23.67 -11.49 -28.03
CA PRO A 371 24.22 -12.19 -29.20
C PRO A 371 25.08 -11.29 -30.11
N ILE A 372 24.84 -9.96 -30.12
CA ILE A 372 25.58 -9.01 -30.96
C ILE A 372 26.98 -8.75 -30.42
N HIS A 373 27.12 -8.59 -29.09
CA HIS A 373 28.34 -8.09 -28.44
C HIS A 373 29.10 -9.16 -27.62
N LEU A 374 28.74 -10.44 -27.75
CA LEU A 374 29.34 -11.55 -27.01
C LEU A 374 30.87 -11.59 -27.16
N THR A 375 31.39 -11.24 -28.33
CA THR A 375 32.81 -11.25 -28.64
C THR A 375 33.46 -9.86 -28.72
N ASP A 376 32.64 -8.82 -28.91
CA ASP A 376 33.13 -7.45 -29.11
C ASP A 376 32.10 -6.43 -28.62
N LEU A 377 32.37 -5.79 -27.46
CA LEU A 377 31.52 -4.78 -26.85
C LEU A 377 31.36 -3.52 -27.72
N SER A 378 32.28 -3.24 -28.64
CA SER A 378 32.17 -2.08 -29.55
C SER A 378 30.96 -2.16 -30.47
N ARG A 379 30.41 -3.36 -30.66
CA ARG A 379 29.19 -3.60 -31.46
C ARG A 379 27.89 -3.32 -30.72
N TRP A 380 27.96 -2.96 -29.42
CA TRP A 380 26.78 -2.61 -28.64
C TRP A 380 26.28 -1.20 -28.97
N ASN A 381 25.10 -1.11 -29.57
CA ASN A 381 24.47 0.16 -29.95
C ASN A 381 23.75 0.82 -28.74
N TRP A 382 24.52 1.29 -27.76
CA TRP A 382 23.99 1.91 -26.52
C TRP A 382 23.39 3.31 -26.74
N VAL A 383 23.78 4.00 -27.81
CA VAL A 383 23.37 5.40 -28.07
C VAL A 383 21.87 5.49 -28.27
N GLU A 384 21.31 4.61 -29.08
CA GLU A 384 19.87 4.58 -29.35
C GLU A 384 19.06 4.26 -28.08
N ALA A 385 19.53 3.30 -27.26
CA ALA A 385 18.92 2.99 -26.00
C ALA A 385 18.92 4.18 -25.01
N ILE A 386 20.03 4.98 -24.97
CA ILE A 386 20.07 6.21 -24.18
C ILE A 386 19.04 7.23 -24.71
N LEU A 387 19.00 7.48 -26.02
CA LEU A 387 18.06 8.43 -26.60
C LEU A 387 16.62 8.05 -26.26
N ALA A 388 16.27 6.76 -26.42
CA ALA A 388 14.95 6.24 -26.08
C ALA A 388 14.63 6.34 -24.57
N SER A 389 15.65 6.36 -23.70
CA SER A 389 15.48 6.43 -22.24
C SER A 389 15.13 7.82 -21.71
N VAL A 390 15.48 8.88 -22.44
CA VAL A 390 15.36 10.27 -21.97
C VAL A 390 13.91 10.63 -21.65
N PRO A 391 12.92 10.48 -22.56
CA PRO A 391 11.56 10.86 -22.27
C PRO A 391 10.97 10.10 -21.09
N ILE A 392 11.26 8.81 -20.96
CA ILE A 392 10.72 7.98 -19.87
C ILE A 392 11.35 8.31 -18.52
N GLY A 393 12.65 8.63 -18.50
CA GLY A 393 13.34 9.10 -17.30
C GLY A 393 12.76 10.42 -16.77
N ILE A 394 12.46 11.38 -17.66
CA ILE A 394 11.80 12.64 -17.29
C ILE A 394 10.39 12.36 -16.78
N LEU A 395 9.61 11.53 -17.46
CA LEU A 395 8.22 11.26 -17.08
C LEU A 395 8.10 10.54 -15.75
N VAL A 396 9.00 9.58 -15.42
CA VAL A 396 8.98 8.91 -14.10
C VAL A 396 9.39 9.88 -12.98
N MET A 397 10.34 10.76 -13.23
CA MET A 397 10.68 11.84 -12.30
C MET A 397 9.44 12.70 -12.00
N LEU A 398 8.63 13.02 -12.99
CA LEU A 398 7.41 13.82 -12.82
C LEU A 398 6.31 13.10 -12.03
N ILE A 399 6.28 11.77 -12.01
CA ILE A 399 5.39 11.02 -11.10
C ILE A 399 5.76 11.33 -9.65
N VAL A 400 7.05 11.28 -9.31
CA VAL A 400 7.52 11.61 -7.96
C VAL A 400 7.33 13.10 -7.66
N TRP A 401 7.64 13.96 -8.62
CA TRP A 401 7.47 15.41 -8.49
C TRP A 401 6.06 15.82 -8.10
N ILE A 402 5.04 15.32 -8.82
CA ILE A 402 3.65 15.68 -8.51
C ILE A 402 3.17 15.08 -7.18
N ASN A 403 3.69 13.92 -6.77
CA ASN A 403 3.39 13.35 -5.46
C ASN A 403 3.99 14.19 -4.32
N GLN A 404 5.15 14.80 -4.52
CA GLN A 404 5.79 15.68 -3.53
C GLN A 404 5.02 16.98 -3.26
N PHE A 405 4.07 17.39 -4.11
CA PHE A 405 3.23 18.57 -3.83
C PHE A 405 2.41 18.41 -2.55
N GLN A 406 1.86 17.23 -2.34
CA GLN A 406 1.09 16.91 -1.16
C GLN A 406 1.99 16.73 0.07
N ASP A 407 3.23 16.25 -0.13
CA ASP A 407 4.21 15.99 0.93
C ASP A 407 5.05 17.23 1.29
N ALA A 408 5.07 18.27 0.45
CA ALA A 408 5.98 19.40 0.60
C ALA A 408 5.98 20.06 1.98
N PRO A 409 4.83 20.29 2.65
CA PRO A 409 4.84 20.86 4.00
C PRO A 409 5.48 19.92 5.05
N SER A 410 5.23 18.62 4.98
CA SER A 410 5.80 17.62 5.90
C SER A 410 7.28 17.37 5.60
N ASP A 411 7.66 17.29 4.32
CA ASP A 411 9.05 17.15 3.87
C ASP A 411 9.91 18.33 4.36
N ALA A 412 9.42 19.55 4.21
CA ALA A 412 10.11 20.74 4.71
C ALA A 412 10.27 20.73 6.23
N ALA A 413 9.27 20.27 6.97
CA ALA A 413 9.30 20.20 8.43
C ALA A 413 10.36 19.25 8.99
N VAL A 414 10.71 18.18 8.24
CA VAL A 414 11.76 17.21 8.61
C VAL A 414 13.09 17.45 7.89
N GLY A 415 13.24 18.57 7.18
CA GLY A 415 14.46 18.93 6.46
C GLY A 415 14.73 18.12 5.18
N LYS A 416 13.71 17.50 4.60
CA LYS A 416 13.79 16.79 3.32
C LYS A 416 13.69 17.79 2.18
N ASN A 417 14.84 18.15 1.62
CA ASN A 417 15.01 19.22 0.63
C ASN A 417 14.79 18.72 -0.80
N THR A 418 13.61 18.23 -1.12
CA THR A 418 13.22 17.85 -2.50
C THR A 418 13.25 19.07 -3.44
N TRP A 419 13.24 18.87 -4.76
CA TRP A 419 13.17 20.01 -5.69
C TRP A 419 11.89 20.79 -5.54
N VAL A 420 10.77 20.14 -5.20
CA VAL A 420 9.52 20.84 -4.89
C VAL A 420 9.69 21.74 -3.67
N VAL A 421 10.27 21.24 -2.57
CA VAL A 421 10.55 22.05 -1.38
C VAL A 421 11.52 23.19 -1.68
N LYS A 422 12.66 22.90 -2.36
CA LYS A 422 13.68 23.91 -2.71
C LYS A 422 13.17 25.02 -3.62
N THR A 423 12.22 24.74 -4.48
CA THR A 423 11.69 25.72 -5.42
C THR A 423 10.40 26.39 -4.96
N SER A 424 9.82 25.91 -3.85
CA SER A 424 8.67 26.55 -3.19
C SER A 424 9.08 27.80 -2.40
N VAL A 425 8.11 28.62 -2.05
CA VAL A 425 8.27 29.76 -1.15
C VAL A 425 7.37 29.52 0.06
N ASN A 426 7.93 29.66 1.27
CA ASN A 426 7.19 29.52 2.51
C ASN A 426 7.11 30.89 3.22
N ASP A 427 5.95 31.54 3.14
CA ASP A 427 5.63 32.81 3.75
C ASP A 427 4.45 32.72 4.74
N GLY A 428 4.41 31.64 5.51
CA GLY A 428 3.29 31.23 6.38
C GLY A 428 2.41 30.16 5.75
N TRP A 429 2.44 30.05 4.43
CA TRP A 429 1.89 28.95 3.64
C TRP A 429 2.83 28.58 2.49
N MET A 430 2.99 27.30 2.22
CA MET A 430 3.89 26.85 1.17
C MET A 430 3.30 27.10 -0.22
N ARG A 431 3.92 27.98 -1.00
CA ARG A 431 3.53 28.33 -2.37
C ARG A 431 4.22 27.43 -3.37
N LEU A 432 3.45 26.79 -4.23
CA LEU A 432 3.89 25.76 -5.17
C LEU A 432 3.80 26.18 -6.65
N GLU A 433 3.64 27.48 -6.97
CA GLU A 433 3.50 27.97 -8.34
C GLU A 433 4.77 27.69 -9.17
N LYS A 434 5.96 27.92 -8.60
CA LYS A 434 7.21 27.64 -9.30
C LYS A 434 7.42 26.15 -9.51
N PRO A 435 7.24 25.25 -8.50
CA PRO A 435 7.21 23.81 -8.70
C PRO A 435 6.24 23.36 -9.81
N LEU A 436 5.01 23.92 -9.86
CA LEU A 436 4.03 23.59 -10.89
C LEU A 436 4.48 24.02 -12.28
N ARG A 437 5.08 25.21 -12.41
CA ARG A 437 5.63 25.68 -13.68
C ARG A 437 6.75 24.75 -14.18
N LEU A 438 7.65 24.33 -13.31
CA LEU A 438 8.73 23.39 -13.65
C LEU A 438 8.17 22.01 -14.02
N TYR A 439 7.16 21.49 -13.31
CA TYR A 439 6.46 20.26 -13.68
C TYR A 439 5.94 20.32 -15.13
N LYS A 440 5.27 21.42 -15.49
CA LYS A 440 4.76 21.63 -16.86
C LYS A 440 5.88 21.74 -17.89
N GLN A 441 6.96 22.43 -17.55
CA GLN A 441 8.12 22.57 -18.42
C GLN A 441 8.76 21.22 -18.70
N PHE A 442 9.09 20.42 -17.68
CA PHE A 442 9.68 19.09 -17.85
C PHE A 442 8.73 18.13 -18.59
N MET A 443 7.43 18.27 -18.40
CA MET A 443 6.45 17.49 -19.19
C MET A 443 6.57 17.82 -20.69
N ILE A 444 6.69 19.09 -21.04
CA ILE A 444 6.89 19.52 -22.43
C ILE A 444 8.24 19.02 -22.96
N GLU A 445 9.33 19.11 -22.18
CA GLU A 445 10.66 18.61 -22.53
C GLU A 445 10.67 17.10 -22.80
N ALA A 446 9.89 16.30 -22.05
CA ALA A 446 9.71 14.90 -22.32
C ALA A 446 9.09 14.65 -23.71
N PHE A 447 8.08 15.43 -24.10
CA PHE A 447 7.46 15.30 -25.43
C PHE A 447 8.33 15.88 -26.57
N ILE A 448 9.15 16.89 -26.27
CA ILE A 448 10.18 17.36 -27.21
C ILE A 448 11.20 16.24 -27.45
N SER A 449 11.65 15.52 -26.41
CA SER A 449 12.58 14.40 -26.57
C SER A 449 11.97 13.22 -27.35
N VAL A 450 10.67 12.94 -27.19
CA VAL A 450 9.96 11.99 -28.06
C VAL A 450 9.99 12.46 -29.52
N SER A 451 9.71 13.75 -29.76
CA SER A 451 9.76 14.32 -31.12
C SER A 451 11.16 14.25 -31.72
N ALA A 452 12.20 14.45 -30.90
CA ALA A 452 13.59 14.32 -31.33
C ALA A 452 13.94 12.89 -31.79
N ILE A 453 13.44 11.85 -31.10
CA ILE A 453 13.60 10.44 -31.51
C ILE A 453 12.95 10.22 -32.89
N GLY A 454 11.74 10.78 -33.10
CA GLY A 454 11.05 10.69 -34.38
C GLY A 454 11.79 11.40 -35.53
N LEU A 455 12.35 12.58 -35.26
CA LEU A 455 13.14 13.34 -36.22
C LEU A 455 14.47 12.64 -36.52
N LEU A 456 15.14 12.08 -35.52
CA LEU A 456 16.38 11.31 -35.73
C LEU A 456 16.12 10.10 -36.65
N GLY A 457 15.02 9.39 -36.49
CA GLY A 457 14.62 8.31 -37.38
C GLY A 457 14.32 8.72 -38.83
N LEU A 458 14.17 10.03 -39.11
CA LEU A 458 14.04 10.57 -40.48
C LEU A 458 15.38 10.90 -41.13
N PHE A 459 16.39 11.28 -40.32
CA PHE A 459 17.62 11.88 -40.83
C PHE A 459 18.89 11.10 -40.47
N SER A 460 18.78 10.02 -39.68
CA SER A 460 19.92 9.23 -39.22
C SER A 460 19.50 7.77 -38.96
N ASP A 461 20.48 6.91 -38.70
CA ASP A 461 20.27 5.51 -38.30
C ASP A 461 19.90 5.37 -36.79
N TYR A 462 19.70 6.50 -36.09
CA TYR A 462 19.28 6.54 -34.68
C TYR A 462 17.84 7.00 -34.56
N GLY A 463 17.08 6.30 -33.73
CA GLY A 463 15.66 6.59 -33.51
C GLY A 463 14.74 5.95 -34.55
N THR A 464 13.46 6.23 -34.45
CA THR A 464 12.43 5.69 -35.34
C THR A 464 11.36 6.73 -35.66
N LEU A 465 10.98 6.86 -36.93
CA LEU A 465 9.88 7.73 -37.38
C LEU A 465 8.58 7.43 -36.63
N TYR A 466 8.34 6.17 -36.30
CA TYR A 466 7.14 5.75 -35.59
C TYR A 466 7.05 6.30 -34.15
N ALA A 467 8.15 6.88 -33.61
CA ALA A 467 8.12 7.53 -32.29
C ALA A 467 7.07 8.66 -32.18
N PHE A 468 6.66 9.27 -33.29
CA PHE A 468 5.58 10.27 -33.29
C PHE A 468 4.24 9.75 -32.77
N ILE A 469 3.98 8.43 -32.80
CA ILE A 469 2.78 7.86 -32.17
C ILE A 469 2.77 8.07 -30.66
N ALA A 470 3.95 8.15 -30.03
CA ALA A 470 4.08 8.40 -28.59
C ALA A 470 3.77 9.85 -28.18
N LEU A 471 3.41 10.72 -29.12
CA LEU A 471 2.84 12.05 -28.85
C LEU A 471 1.33 12.00 -28.54
N LEU A 472 0.64 10.89 -28.80
CA LEU A 472 -0.80 10.75 -28.55
C LEU A 472 -1.22 11.14 -27.11
N PRO A 473 -0.47 10.82 -26.03
CA PRO A 473 -0.85 11.21 -24.67
C PRO A 473 -0.90 12.73 -24.41
N VAL A 474 -0.48 13.58 -25.34
CA VAL A 474 -0.57 15.06 -25.25
C VAL A 474 -1.99 15.54 -24.91
N PHE A 475 -3.02 14.83 -25.35
CA PHE A 475 -4.41 15.17 -24.96
C PHE A 475 -4.64 15.01 -23.45
N ILE A 476 -4.02 13.99 -22.82
CA ILE A 476 -4.08 13.79 -21.37
C ILE A 476 -3.27 14.89 -20.68
N VAL A 477 -2.10 15.28 -21.23
CA VAL A 477 -1.25 16.35 -20.69
C VAL A 477 -2.03 17.68 -20.58
N ARG A 478 -2.75 18.08 -21.63
CA ARG A 478 -3.58 19.29 -21.59
C ARG A 478 -4.60 19.27 -20.47
N LYS A 479 -5.28 18.13 -20.28
CA LYS A 479 -6.25 17.95 -19.21
C LYS A 479 -5.57 17.98 -17.82
N ALA A 480 -4.43 17.30 -17.67
CA ALA A 480 -3.67 17.29 -16.42
C ALA A 480 -3.19 18.72 -16.05
N PHE A 481 -2.72 19.51 -17.02
CA PHE A 481 -2.32 20.89 -16.77
C PHE A 481 -3.48 21.76 -16.29
N LYS A 482 -4.66 21.63 -16.93
CA LYS A 482 -5.86 22.37 -16.50
C LYS A 482 -6.26 22.00 -15.07
N MET A 483 -6.33 20.72 -14.75
CA MET A 483 -6.66 20.25 -13.40
C MET A 483 -5.63 20.70 -12.36
N ALA A 484 -4.34 20.74 -12.72
CA ALA A 484 -3.28 21.21 -11.83
C ALA A 484 -3.38 22.73 -11.57
N ASP A 485 -3.78 23.54 -12.56
CA ASP A 485 -4.03 24.98 -12.37
C ASP A 485 -5.26 25.24 -11.49
N GLU A 486 -6.34 24.51 -11.72
CA GLU A 486 -7.55 24.57 -10.89
C GLU A 486 -7.23 24.18 -9.44
N TRP A 487 -6.44 23.11 -9.24
CA TRP A 487 -5.97 22.71 -7.93
C TRP A 487 -5.11 23.78 -7.27
N MET A 488 -4.16 24.40 -8.00
CA MET A 488 -3.28 25.45 -7.48
C MET A 488 -4.08 26.67 -7.00
N THR A 489 -5.15 27.04 -7.71
CA THR A 489 -6.06 28.12 -7.29
C THR A 489 -6.70 27.82 -5.93
N LYS A 490 -7.13 26.58 -5.73
CA LYS A 490 -7.68 26.13 -4.44
C LYS A 490 -6.61 26.02 -3.33
N TRP A 491 -5.41 25.53 -3.68
CA TRP A 491 -4.29 25.42 -2.75
C TRP A 491 -3.90 26.77 -2.16
N ASN A 492 -3.92 27.82 -2.99
CA ASN A 492 -3.57 29.18 -2.58
C ASN A 492 -4.72 29.95 -1.89
N ASN A 493 -5.95 29.41 -1.89
CA ASN A 493 -7.07 30.05 -1.20
C ASN A 493 -6.93 29.86 0.33
N PRO A 494 -6.82 30.94 1.14
CA PRO A 494 -6.71 30.85 2.60
C PRO A 494 -7.91 30.18 3.27
N GLU A 495 -9.10 30.28 2.67
CA GLU A 495 -10.36 29.73 3.19
C GLU A 495 -10.58 28.27 2.79
N ALA A 496 -9.71 27.68 1.95
CA ALA A 496 -9.86 26.31 1.50
C ALA A 496 -9.61 25.30 2.64
N ASP A 497 -10.37 24.22 2.63
CA ASP A 497 -10.20 23.11 3.56
C ASP A 497 -8.85 22.41 3.32
N ARG A 498 -7.91 22.68 4.24
CA ARG A 498 -6.53 22.17 4.18
C ARG A 498 -6.42 20.65 4.29
N GLN A 499 -7.49 19.98 4.73
CA GLN A 499 -7.54 18.52 4.77
C GLN A 499 -8.06 17.92 3.45
N LYS A 500 -8.91 18.63 2.70
CA LYS A 500 -9.51 18.14 1.45
C LYS A 500 -8.69 18.50 0.21
N VAL A 501 -8.18 19.72 0.13
CA VAL A 501 -7.45 20.21 -1.06
C VAL A 501 -6.34 19.26 -1.52
N PRO A 502 -5.49 18.67 -0.66
CA PRO A 502 -4.48 17.72 -1.12
C PRO A 502 -5.06 16.51 -1.89
N TYR A 503 -6.23 16.00 -1.49
CA TYR A 503 -6.86 14.87 -2.19
C TYR A 503 -7.37 15.22 -3.60
N GLU A 504 -7.65 16.48 -3.88
CA GLU A 504 -8.11 16.90 -5.21
C GLU A 504 -7.00 16.83 -6.27
N LEU A 505 -5.72 16.74 -5.86
CA LEU A 505 -4.60 16.52 -6.77
C LEU A 505 -4.53 15.08 -7.32
N LEU A 506 -5.26 14.12 -6.73
CA LEU A 506 -5.18 12.71 -7.10
C LEU A 506 -5.42 12.44 -8.59
N LEU A 507 -6.29 13.19 -9.24
CA LEU A 507 -6.53 13.05 -10.67
C LEU A 507 -5.32 13.47 -11.51
N VAL A 508 -4.54 14.46 -11.05
CA VAL A 508 -3.29 14.87 -11.71
C VAL A 508 -2.22 13.80 -11.52
N ASN A 509 -2.10 13.22 -10.31
CA ASN A 509 -1.18 12.12 -10.02
C ASN A 509 -1.47 10.91 -10.95
N VAL A 510 -2.73 10.45 -11.02
CA VAL A 510 -3.16 9.36 -11.92
C VAL A 510 -2.88 9.68 -13.38
N SER A 511 -3.18 10.92 -13.82
CA SER A 511 -2.93 11.36 -15.20
C SER A 511 -1.44 11.31 -15.54
N THR A 512 -0.56 11.72 -14.62
CA THR A 512 0.90 11.67 -14.82
C THR A 512 1.41 10.23 -14.96
N ILE A 513 0.90 9.30 -14.12
CA ILE A 513 1.22 7.87 -14.24
C ILE A 513 0.73 7.31 -15.59
N ALA A 514 -0.47 7.67 -16.02
CA ALA A 514 -1.03 7.23 -17.30
C ALA A 514 -0.22 7.79 -18.49
N ILE A 515 0.18 9.07 -18.45
CA ILE A 515 1.04 9.70 -19.45
C ILE A 515 2.37 8.95 -19.56
N HIS A 516 3.03 8.70 -18.43
CA HIS A 516 4.29 7.95 -18.39
C HIS A 516 4.13 6.56 -19.03
N PHE A 517 3.15 5.78 -18.57
CA PHE A 517 2.96 4.39 -19.03
C PHE A 517 2.59 4.33 -20.51
N LEU A 518 1.63 5.15 -20.95
CA LEU A 518 1.20 5.18 -22.35
C LEU A 518 2.31 5.66 -23.28
N THR A 519 3.04 6.74 -22.92
CA THR A 519 4.17 7.22 -23.71
C THR A 519 5.25 6.15 -23.83
N GLY A 520 5.62 5.49 -22.71
CA GLY A 520 6.62 4.41 -22.72
C GLY A 520 6.19 3.21 -23.55
N LEU A 521 4.92 2.78 -23.44
CA LEU A 521 4.37 1.71 -24.25
C LEU A 521 4.39 2.07 -25.75
N LEU A 522 4.00 3.29 -26.11
CA LEU A 522 3.99 3.73 -27.50
C LEU A 522 5.40 3.90 -28.09
N ILE A 523 6.39 4.32 -27.28
CA ILE A 523 7.80 4.30 -27.70
C ILE A 523 8.25 2.85 -27.96
N ALA A 524 7.93 1.93 -27.06
CA ALA A 524 8.26 0.52 -27.25
C ALA A 524 7.63 -0.06 -28.52
N ILE A 525 6.35 0.24 -28.78
CA ILE A 525 5.67 -0.15 -30.02
C ILE A 525 6.35 0.47 -31.25
N ALA A 526 6.75 1.73 -31.18
CA ALA A 526 7.42 2.43 -32.28
C ALA A 526 8.71 1.75 -32.73
N TYR A 527 9.47 1.16 -31.82
CA TYR A 527 10.70 0.40 -32.14
C TYR A 527 10.42 -1.02 -32.66
N ILE A 528 9.23 -1.56 -32.44
CA ILE A 528 8.84 -2.87 -33.01
C ILE A 528 8.33 -2.71 -34.46
N LEU A 529 7.69 -1.57 -34.78
CA LEU A 529 7.18 -1.26 -36.13
C LEU A 529 8.32 -0.97 -37.11
#